data_e565d5a29276e8549782d38cf7aeb637
#
_entry.id   e565d5a29276e8549782d38cf7aeb637
#
_cell.length_a   1.000
_cell.length_b   1.000
_cell.length_c   1.000
_cell.angle_alpha   90.00
_cell.angle_beta   90.00
_cell.angle_gamma   90.00
#
_symmetry.space_group_name_H-M   'P 1'
#
loop_
_entity.id
_entity.type
_entity.pdbx_description
1 polymer ?
#
loop_
_entity_poly.entity_id
_entity_poly.type
_entity_poly.pdbx_seq_one_letter_code
_entity_poly.pdbx_strand_id
1 'polypeptide(L)'
;MCGIAGLIHRNKSSNVGSELQGMLQALKHRGEDSTGYALYGDTDGKNFIARIKIGENVGEGSSSVAEDVSVYDERKKVVDDCIKELGAKIVKEERILPYSLRYEIEYNKKDLLEFSQKIESIPGVEILSMGKSLEVIKDLGNAKMVCERYNLDKLVGTHAIGHARMATESGVDIKSAHPFWGYPFSDVSVVHNGQLTNYWNNR
;
A
#
# COMPACT_ATOMS: atom_id res chain seq x y z
N MET A 1 8.31 8.39 -18.28
CA MET A 1 8.18 9.39 -17.18
C MET A 1 6.88 9.12 -16.44
N CYS A 2 6.94 9.00 -15.13
CA CYS A 2 5.78 8.71 -14.28
C CYS A 2 4.73 9.83 -14.27
N GLY A 3 3.52 9.52 -13.82
CA GLY A 3 2.42 10.47 -13.60
C GLY A 3 2.03 10.53 -12.13
N ILE A 4 1.77 11.72 -11.61
CA ILE A 4 1.25 11.94 -10.25
C ILE A 4 -0.09 12.64 -10.36
N ALA A 5 -1.05 12.22 -9.57
CA ALA A 5 -2.34 12.88 -9.40
C ALA A 5 -2.71 12.96 -7.92
N GLY A 6 -3.50 13.95 -7.55
CA GLY A 6 -4.01 14.08 -6.20
C GLY A 6 -5.26 14.93 -6.17
N LEU A 7 -6.11 14.69 -5.18
CA LEU A 7 -7.35 15.42 -4.95
C LEU A 7 -7.62 15.60 -3.46
N ILE A 8 -8.33 16.64 -3.13
CA ILE A 8 -8.80 16.93 -1.77
C ILE A 8 -10.19 17.54 -1.80
N HIS A 9 -11.09 17.02 -0.99
CA HIS A 9 -12.43 17.57 -0.78
C HIS A 9 -12.50 18.34 0.54
N ARG A 10 -12.80 19.63 0.45
CA ARG A 10 -12.97 20.47 1.65
C ARG A 10 -14.31 20.17 2.33
N ASN A 11 -14.26 19.84 3.62
CA ASN A 11 -15.43 19.67 4.49
C ASN A 11 -16.45 18.62 4.03
N LYS A 12 -16.05 17.66 3.21
CA LYS A 12 -16.90 16.56 2.78
C LYS A 12 -16.09 15.35 2.42
N SER A 13 -16.68 14.17 2.55
CA SER A 13 -16.17 12.93 1.96
C SER A 13 -16.78 12.72 0.58
N SER A 14 -16.03 12.10 -0.31
CA SER A 14 -16.44 11.74 -1.66
C SER A 14 -15.84 10.38 -2.04
N ASN A 15 -16.20 9.86 -3.20
CA ASN A 15 -15.62 8.62 -3.72
C ASN A 15 -14.21 8.87 -4.28
N VAL A 16 -13.25 9.10 -3.38
CA VAL A 16 -11.86 9.45 -3.72
C VAL A 16 -11.15 8.36 -4.51
N GLY A 17 -11.53 7.10 -4.33
CA GLY A 17 -10.95 5.98 -5.07
C GLY A 17 -11.31 6.04 -6.56
N SER A 18 -12.58 6.22 -6.88
CA SER A 18 -13.06 6.35 -8.27
C SER A 18 -12.53 7.63 -8.94
N GLU A 19 -12.54 8.75 -8.22
CA GLU A 19 -12.07 10.02 -8.74
C GLU A 19 -10.57 9.98 -9.06
N LEU A 20 -9.75 9.46 -8.14
CA LEU A 20 -8.32 9.30 -8.36
C LEU A 20 -8.01 8.31 -9.48
N GLN A 21 -8.79 7.22 -9.58
CA GLN A 21 -8.67 6.26 -10.69
C GLN A 21 -8.86 6.96 -12.05
N GLY A 22 -9.88 7.80 -12.17
CA GLY A 22 -10.12 8.58 -13.39
C GLY A 22 -8.95 9.50 -13.75
N MET A 23 -8.39 10.20 -12.75
CA MET A 23 -7.22 11.07 -12.94
C MET A 23 -5.97 10.30 -13.36
N LEU A 24 -5.67 9.17 -12.69
CA LEU A 24 -4.51 8.33 -13.03
C LEU A 24 -4.69 7.65 -14.39
N GLN A 25 -5.92 7.27 -14.76
CA GLN A 25 -6.21 6.70 -16.07
C GLN A 25 -5.98 7.71 -17.21
N ALA A 26 -6.24 9.00 -16.96
CA ALA A 26 -5.89 10.06 -17.92
C ALA A 26 -4.36 10.20 -18.09
N LEU A 27 -3.58 9.80 -17.07
CA LEU A 27 -2.12 9.79 -17.08
C LEU A 27 -1.51 8.45 -17.54
N LYS A 28 -2.30 7.50 -18.04
CA LYS A 28 -1.82 6.16 -18.44
C LYS A 28 -0.63 6.19 -19.41
N HIS A 29 -0.59 7.18 -20.30
CA HIS A 29 0.50 7.38 -21.25
C HIS A 29 1.85 7.72 -20.57
N ARG A 30 1.84 8.01 -19.26
CA ARG A 30 3.04 8.29 -18.46
C ARG A 30 3.64 7.03 -17.84
N GLY A 31 2.88 5.92 -17.79
CA GLY A 31 3.36 4.64 -17.29
C GLY A 31 2.22 3.69 -16.96
N GLU A 32 2.37 2.44 -17.37
CA GLU A 32 1.40 1.38 -17.11
C GLU A 32 2.03 0.18 -16.36
N ASP A 33 3.29 0.30 -15.92
CA ASP A 33 4.01 -0.83 -15.33
C ASP A 33 3.52 -1.15 -13.92
N SER A 34 3.29 -0.11 -13.13
CA SER A 34 2.65 -0.23 -11.81
C SER A 34 1.90 1.03 -11.45
N THR A 35 0.87 0.87 -10.64
CA THR A 35 0.06 1.98 -10.15
C THR A 35 -0.14 1.84 -8.65
N GLY A 36 -0.12 2.98 -7.95
CA GLY A 36 -0.45 3.00 -6.54
C GLY A 36 -1.33 4.17 -6.15
N TYR A 37 -2.05 3.92 -5.08
CA TYR A 37 -3.04 4.79 -4.46
C TYR A 37 -2.69 4.95 -2.98
N ALA A 38 -2.70 6.17 -2.47
CA ALA A 38 -2.81 6.47 -1.06
C ALA A 38 -4.15 7.18 -0.85
N LEU A 39 -5.03 6.52 -0.17
CA LEU A 39 -6.41 6.93 0.04
C LEU A 39 -6.62 7.22 1.52
N TYR A 40 -7.27 8.34 1.84
CA TYR A 40 -7.55 8.77 3.20
C TYR A 40 -9.05 8.65 3.44
N GLY A 41 -9.42 7.48 3.97
CA GLY A 41 -10.80 7.09 4.20
C GLY A 41 -11.49 7.90 5.30
N ASP A 42 -12.81 7.90 5.23
CA ASP A 42 -13.66 8.46 6.28
C ASP A 42 -13.81 7.40 7.39
N THR A 43 -13.04 7.55 8.47
CA THR A 43 -12.98 6.62 9.59
C THR A 43 -13.25 7.34 10.91
N ASP A 44 -13.64 6.60 11.95
CA ASP A 44 -13.79 7.15 13.30
C ASP A 44 -12.45 7.40 14.03
N GLY A 45 -11.33 7.05 13.39
CA GLY A 45 -9.98 7.25 13.89
C GLY A 45 -9.60 6.45 15.14
N LYS A 46 -10.42 5.48 15.56
CA LYS A 46 -10.15 4.68 16.77
C LYS A 46 -9.06 3.65 16.52
N ASN A 47 -9.26 2.84 15.50
CA ASN A 47 -8.37 1.74 15.16
C ASN A 47 -7.33 2.18 14.13
N PHE A 48 -6.21 1.46 14.05
CA PHE A 48 -5.27 1.56 12.95
C PHE A 48 -5.71 0.65 11.80
N ILE A 49 -5.52 1.11 10.58
CA ILE A 49 -5.64 0.31 9.38
C ILE A 49 -4.23 0.00 8.89
N ALA A 50 -3.88 -1.28 8.81
CA ALA A 50 -2.61 -1.74 8.28
C ALA A 50 -2.82 -2.47 6.95
N ARG A 51 -2.11 -2.04 5.89
CA ARG A 51 -2.00 -2.75 4.62
C ARG A 51 -0.67 -3.48 4.61
N ILE A 52 -0.71 -4.80 4.50
CA ILE A 52 0.46 -5.67 4.59
C ILE A 52 0.52 -6.57 3.36
N LYS A 53 1.68 -6.59 2.72
CA LYS A 53 2.01 -7.53 1.65
C LYS A 53 2.83 -8.69 2.23
N ILE A 54 2.46 -9.93 1.89
CA ILE A 54 3.09 -11.16 2.40
C ILE A 54 3.74 -12.02 1.30
N GLY A 55 4.16 -11.40 0.20
CA GLY A 55 4.83 -12.07 -0.93
C GLY A 55 6.16 -11.41 -1.27
N GLU A 56 7.20 -12.19 -1.54
CA GLU A 56 8.53 -11.65 -1.84
C GLU A 56 8.60 -11.03 -3.24
N ASN A 57 8.26 -11.79 -4.25
CA ASN A 57 8.49 -11.45 -5.66
C ASN A 57 7.18 -11.42 -6.45
N VAL A 58 6.23 -10.62 -5.99
CA VAL A 58 5.00 -10.41 -6.75
C VAL A 58 5.27 -9.39 -7.85
N GLY A 59 5.40 -9.85 -9.10
CA GLY A 59 5.61 -8.95 -10.21
C GLY A 59 5.89 -9.67 -11.54
N GLU A 60 5.48 -9.06 -12.67
CA GLU A 60 5.88 -9.49 -14.00
C GLU A 60 7.37 -9.21 -14.23
N GLY A 61 8.10 -10.16 -14.81
CA GLY A 61 9.54 -10.04 -15.13
C GLY A 61 10.49 -10.64 -14.09
N SER A 62 9.99 -11.01 -12.94
CA SER A 62 10.67 -11.99 -12.09
C SER A 62 10.37 -13.38 -12.66
N SER A 63 11.41 -14.15 -12.95
CA SER A 63 11.30 -15.60 -13.19
C SER A 63 10.92 -16.35 -11.90
N SER A 64 10.35 -15.65 -10.92
CA SER A 64 9.83 -16.22 -9.71
C SER A 64 8.57 -17.00 -10.07
N VAL A 65 8.66 -18.30 -9.91
CA VAL A 65 7.52 -19.18 -9.74
C VAL A 65 6.59 -18.51 -8.74
N ALA A 66 5.32 -18.34 -9.11
CA ALA A 66 4.32 -17.83 -8.16
C ALA A 66 4.47 -18.65 -6.87
N GLU A 67 4.70 -17.97 -5.75
CA GLU A 67 4.81 -18.66 -4.46
C GLU A 67 3.54 -19.49 -4.24
N ASP A 68 3.69 -20.69 -3.71
CA ASP A 68 2.54 -21.53 -3.40
C ASP A 68 1.63 -20.80 -2.39
N VAL A 69 0.33 -20.95 -2.55
CA VAL A 69 -0.66 -20.35 -1.65
C VAL A 69 -0.43 -20.76 -0.19
N SER A 70 0.12 -21.95 0.05
CA SER A 70 0.51 -22.43 1.38
C SER A 70 1.54 -21.52 2.07
N VAL A 71 2.49 -20.95 1.32
CA VAL A 71 3.50 -20.02 1.85
C VAL A 71 2.85 -18.72 2.34
N TYR A 72 1.84 -18.22 1.62
CA TYR A 72 1.10 -17.04 2.07
C TYR A 72 0.26 -17.33 3.32
N ASP A 73 -0.30 -18.53 3.44
CA ASP A 73 -1.08 -18.92 4.62
C ASP A 73 -0.18 -19.03 5.87
N GLU A 74 1.01 -19.61 5.72
CA GLU A 74 1.99 -19.69 6.79
C GLU A 74 2.47 -18.29 7.22
N ARG A 75 2.84 -17.41 6.26
CA ARG A 75 3.24 -16.03 6.55
C ARG A 75 2.13 -15.24 7.22
N LYS A 76 0.89 -15.37 6.74
CA LYS A 76 -0.26 -14.73 7.38
C LYS A 76 -0.38 -15.13 8.85
N LYS A 77 -0.26 -16.43 9.15
CA LYS A 77 -0.31 -16.90 10.53
C LYS A 77 0.78 -16.30 11.40
N VAL A 78 2.01 -16.22 10.88
CA VAL A 78 3.14 -15.59 11.61
C VAL A 78 2.87 -14.10 11.84
N VAL A 79 2.30 -13.39 10.85
CA VAL A 79 1.90 -11.97 11.00
C VAL A 79 0.82 -11.82 12.06
N ASP A 80 -0.22 -12.65 12.04
CA ASP A 80 -1.32 -12.62 13.03
C ASP A 80 -0.81 -12.83 14.46
N ASP A 81 0.10 -13.78 14.65
CA ASP A 81 0.69 -14.07 15.94
C ASP A 81 1.61 -12.92 16.40
N CYS A 82 2.42 -12.37 15.51
CA CYS A 82 3.27 -11.21 15.80
C CYS A 82 2.45 -9.97 16.20
N ILE A 83 1.32 -9.70 15.52
CA ILE A 83 0.40 -8.60 15.89
C ILE A 83 -0.09 -8.78 17.33
N LYS A 84 -0.48 -10.01 17.72
CA LYS A 84 -0.95 -10.31 19.07
C LYS A 84 0.17 -10.17 20.11
N GLU A 85 1.37 -10.67 19.81
CA GLU A 85 2.56 -10.55 20.69
C GLU A 85 2.95 -9.09 20.96
N LEU A 86 2.75 -8.20 19.97
CA LEU A 86 2.93 -6.76 20.13
C LEU A 86 1.87 -6.10 21.04
N GLY A 87 0.87 -6.87 21.46
CA GLY A 87 -0.22 -6.40 22.32
C GLY A 87 -1.29 -5.65 21.55
N ALA A 88 -1.36 -5.85 20.25
CA ALA A 88 -2.41 -5.33 19.39
C ALA A 88 -3.54 -6.37 19.23
N LYS A 89 -4.78 -5.88 19.08
CA LYS A 89 -5.95 -6.72 18.85
C LYS A 89 -6.43 -6.55 17.42
N ILE A 90 -6.52 -7.63 16.69
CA ILE A 90 -7.14 -7.65 15.36
C ILE A 90 -8.64 -7.52 15.54
N VAL A 91 -9.23 -6.42 15.06
CA VAL A 91 -10.68 -6.16 15.10
C VAL A 91 -11.34 -6.71 13.85
N LYS A 92 -10.70 -6.50 12.70
CA LYS A 92 -11.16 -7.00 11.41
C LYS A 92 -9.96 -7.34 10.55
N GLU A 93 -10.09 -8.41 9.76
CA GLU A 93 -9.12 -8.77 8.74
C GLU A 93 -9.82 -9.04 7.41
N GLU A 94 -9.14 -8.69 6.34
CA GLU A 94 -9.57 -8.94 4.96
C GLU A 94 -8.35 -9.38 4.15
N ARG A 95 -8.50 -10.49 3.44
CA ARG A 95 -7.51 -10.94 2.43
C ARG A 95 -8.06 -10.59 1.07
N ILE A 96 -7.49 -9.57 0.45
CA ILE A 96 -7.99 -9.06 -0.84
C ILE A 96 -7.40 -9.85 -2.00
N LEU A 97 -6.12 -10.16 -1.90
CA LEU A 97 -5.39 -11.05 -2.81
C LEU A 97 -4.60 -12.07 -1.98
N PRO A 98 -4.14 -13.17 -2.56
CA PRO A 98 -3.36 -14.16 -1.82
C PRO A 98 -2.23 -13.58 -0.98
N TYR A 99 -1.58 -12.53 -1.49
CA TYR A 99 -0.44 -11.84 -0.88
C TYR A 99 -0.78 -10.48 -0.24
N SER A 100 -2.03 -10.04 -0.25
CA SER A 100 -2.43 -8.70 0.21
C SER A 100 -3.46 -8.76 1.32
N LEU A 101 -3.08 -8.27 2.48
CA LEU A 101 -3.87 -8.27 3.70
C LEU A 101 -4.23 -6.84 4.10
N ARG A 102 -5.43 -6.69 4.64
CA ARG A 102 -5.91 -5.49 5.30
C ARG A 102 -6.34 -5.84 6.71
N TYR A 103 -5.74 -5.20 7.68
CA TYR A 103 -6.10 -5.33 9.08
C TYR A 103 -6.68 -4.03 9.62
N GLU A 104 -7.69 -4.15 10.45
CA GLU A 104 -8.12 -3.13 11.38
C GLU A 104 -7.69 -3.54 12.78
N ILE A 105 -6.87 -2.73 13.45
CA ILE A 105 -6.12 -3.10 14.65
C ILE A 105 -6.37 -2.07 15.74
N GLU A 106 -6.79 -2.55 16.90
CA GLU A 106 -6.73 -1.78 18.15
C GLU A 106 -5.33 -1.88 18.73
N TYR A 107 -4.59 -0.77 18.77
CA TYR A 107 -3.21 -0.72 19.26
C TYR A 107 -2.97 0.53 20.09
N ASN A 108 -2.78 0.32 21.41
CA ASN A 108 -2.74 1.40 22.39
C ASN A 108 -1.33 1.93 22.68
N LYS A 109 -0.27 1.14 22.42
CA LYS A 109 1.12 1.54 22.70
C LYS A 109 1.60 2.71 21.83
N LYS A 110 1.01 2.90 20.64
CA LYS A 110 1.35 3.96 19.67
C LYS A 110 2.79 3.94 19.13
N ASP A 111 3.55 2.91 19.44
CA ASP A 111 4.90 2.74 18.90
C ASP A 111 4.84 2.05 17.53
N LEU A 112 4.58 2.86 16.51
CA LEU A 112 4.51 2.36 15.13
C LEU A 112 5.89 1.93 14.62
N LEU A 113 6.97 2.44 15.20
CA LEU A 113 8.33 2.04 14.84
C LEU A 113 8.60 0.59 15.26
N GLU A 114 8.39 0.27 16.55
CA GLU A 114 8.53 -1.09 17.05
C GLU A 114 7.62 -2.06 16.29
N PHE A 115 6.35 -1.68 16.12
CA PHE A 115 5.36 -2.49 15.40
C PHE A 115 5.84 -2.84 14.00
N SER A 116 6.25 -1.84 13.24
CA SER A 116 6.65 -2.04 11.85
C SER A 116 7.93 -2.85 11.71
N GLN A 117 8.94 -2.56 12.53
CA GLN A 117 10.19 -3.31 12.53
C GLN A 117 9.98 -4.80 12.84
N LYS A 118 9.10 -5.12 13.78
CA LYS A 118 8.76 -6.50 14.12
C LYS A 118 8.05 -7.23 12.98
N ILE A 119 7.04 -6.60 12.38
CA ILE A 119 6.31 -7.20 11.25
C ILE A 119 7.22 -7.36 10.03
N GLU A 120 8.02 -6.36 9.70
CA GLU A 120 8.93 -6.41 8.54
C GLU A 120 10.17 -7.29 8.76
N SER A 121 10.43 -7.73 10.01
CA SER A 121 11.44 -8.76 10.27
C SER A 121 11.02 -10.16 9.80
N ILE A 122 9.74 -10.36 9.47
CA ILE A 122 9.23 -11.61 8.90
C ILE A 122 9.60 -11.66 7.42
N PRO A 123 10.34 -12.68 6.96
CA PRO A 123 10.76 -12.78 5.56
C PRO A 123 9.58 -12.73 4.59
N GLY A 124 9.66 -11.87 3.58
CA GLY A 124 8.64 -11.72 2.56
C GLY A 124 7.43 -10.87 2.99
N VAL A 125 7.51 -10.20 4.13
CA VAL A 125 6.46 -9.30 4.64
C VAL A 125 6.89 -7.85 4.49
N GLU A 126 5.98 -7.00 4.01
CA GLU A 126 6.16 -5.55 3.86
C GLU A 126 4.89 -4.82 4.32
N ILE A 127 5.04 -3.82 5.19
CA ILE A 127 3.94 -2.92 5.54
C ILE A 127 3.87 -1.82 4.49
N LEU A 128 2.78 -1.78 3.74
CA LEU A 128 2.52 -0.74 2.75
C LEU A 128 2.05 0.56 3.40
N SER A 129 1.26 0.47 4.45
CA SER A 129 0.85 1.59 5.29
C SER A 129 0.30 1.15 6.63
N MET A 130 0.41 2.04 7.63
CA MET A 130 -0.29 1.93 8.90
C MET A 130 -0.74 3.34 9.34
N GLY A 131 -2.03 3.55 9.40
CA GLY A 131 -2.61 4.85 9.73
C GLY A 131 -4.02 4.73 10.31
N LYS A 132 -4.59 5.85 10.70
CA LYS A 132 -5.99 5.94 11.18
C LYS A 132 -6.97 6.08 10.03
N SER A 133 -6.54 6.67 8.92
CA SER A 133 -7.34 6.91 7.73
C SER A 133 -6.61 6.50 6.44
N LEU A 134 -5.28 6.48 6.46
CA LEU A 134 -4.45 6.17 5.30
C LEU A 134 -4.46 4.68 4.96
N GLU A 135 -4.74 4.39 3.71
CA GLU A 135 -4.52 3.09 3.08
C GLU A 135 -3.66 3.26 1.83
N VAL A 136 -2.46 2.69 1.81
CA VAL A 136 -1.62 2.62 0.61
C VAL A 136 -1.85 1.28 -0.07
N ILE A 137 -2.28 1.35 -1.31
CA ILE A 137 -2.49 0.20 -2.19
C ILE A 137 -1.64 0.40 -3.43
N LYS A 138 -0.77 -0.53 -3.74
CA LYS A 138 0.06 -0.49 -4.93
C LYS A 138 0.22 -1.88 -5.52
N ASP A 139 0.17 -1.95 -6.86
CA ASP A 139 0.31 -3.20 -7.58
C ASP A 139 0.77 -2.95 -9.03
N LEU A 140 1.06 -4.03 -9.73
CA LEU A 140 1.40 -4.00 -11.14
C LEU A 140 0.16 -3.75 -12.01
N GLY A 141 0.40 -3.05 -13.09
CA GLY A 141 -0.61 -2.70 -14.07
C GLY A 141 -1.11 -1.26 -13.96
N ASN A 142 -2.01 -0.91 -14.87
CA ASN A 142 -2.57 0.44 -14.95
C ASN A 142 -3.60 0.74 -13.84
N ALA A 143 -3.96 2.01 -13.74
CA ALA A 143 -4.85 2.50 -12.69
C ALA A 143 -6.20 1.76 -12.63
N LYS A 144 -6.79 1.46 -13.77
CA LYS A 144 -8.07 0.75 -13.83
C LYS A 144 -7.94 -0.66 -13.28
N MET A 145 -6.92 -1.41 -13.71
CA MET A 145 -6.67 -2.78 -13.25
C MET A 145 -6.47 -2.86 -11.74
N VAL A 146 -5.64 -1.96 -11.19
CA VAL A 146 -5.39 -1.93 -9.74
C VAL A 146 -6.65 -1.53 -8.98
N CYS A 147 -7.38 -0.52 -9.46
CA CYS A 147 -8.64 -0.09 -8.85
C CYS A 147 -9.67 -1.22 -8.78
N GLU A 148 -9.87 -1.95 -9.88
CA GLU A 148 -10.82 -3.07 -9.96
C GLU A 148 -10.38 -4.25 -9.06
N ARG A 149 -9.09 -4.59 -9.07
CA ARG A 149 -8.51 -5.70 -8.28
C ARG A 149 -8.71 -5.52 -6.78
N TYR A 150 -8.63 -4.27 -6.31
CA TYR A 150 -8.75 -3.93 -4.89
C TYR A 150 -10.09 -3.28 -4.52
N ASN A 151 -11.05 -3.17 -5.45
CA ASN A 151 -12.36 -2.52 -5.28
C ASN A 151 -12.26 -1.09 -4.73
N LEU A 152 -11.28 -0.31 -5.24
CA LEU A 152 -11.01 1.03 -4.73
C LEU A 152 -12.07 2.04 -5.16
N ASP A 153 -12.84 1.75 -6.22
CA ASP A 153 -13.96 2.55 -6.69
C ASP A 153 -15.05 2.80 -5.64
N LYS A 154 -15.08 1.99 -4.58
CA LYS A 154 -16.03 2.10 -3.48
C LYS A 154 -15.48 2.86 -2.26
N LEU A 155 -14.22 3.25 -2.28
CA LEU A 155 -13.59 3.87 -1.13
C LEU A 155 -13.96 5.35 -1.03
N VAL A 156 -14.65 5.69 0.05
CA VAL A 156 -15.07 7.05 0.40
C VAL A 156 -14.05 7.66 1.35
N GLY A 157 -13.69 8.91 1.10
CA GLY A 157 -12.70 9.61 1.91
C GLY A 157 -12.63 11.09 1.59
N THR A 158 -11.67 11.78 2.18
CA THR A 158 -11.52 13.24 2.08
C THR A 158 -10.48 13.67 1.05
N HIS A 159 -9.43 12.88 0.87
CA HIS A 159 -8.36 13.18 -0.08
C HIS A 159 -7.61 11.91 -0.50
N ALA A 160 -6.88 12.03 -1.59
CA ALA A 160 -6.08 10.93 -2.12
C ALA A 160 -4.92 11.45 -2.97
N ILE A 161 -3.82 10.68 -3.03
CA ILE A 161 -2.73 10.86 -3.98
C ILE A 161 -2.41 9.54 -4.66
N GLY A 162 -1.94 9.60 -5.88
CA GLY A 162 -1.61 8.39 -6.63
C GLY A 162 -0.50 8.60 -7.65
N HIS A 163 0.00 7.48 -8.12
CA HIS A 163 1.15 7.43 -9.01
C HIS A 163 0.99 6.37 -10.09
N ALA A 164 1.19 6.75 -11.34
CA ALA A 164 1.32 5.86 -12.48
C ALA A 164 2.81 5.77 -12.86
N ARG A 165 3.42 4.58 -12.67
CA ARG A 165 4.85 4.38 -12.84
C ARG A 165 5.19 3.84 -14.23
N MET A 166 6.25 4.40 -14.81
CA MET A 166 7.01 3.82 -15.90
C MET A 166 8.39 3.43 -15.36
N ALA A 167 8.70 2.17 -15.35
CA ALA A 167 10.01 1.67 -14.98
C ALA A 167 11.00 1.97 -16.12
N THR A 168 12.08 2.69 -15.82
CA THR A 168 13.10 3.04 -16.82
C THR A 168 14.42 2.31 -16.59
N GLU A 169 14.86 2.23 -15.35
CA GLU A 169 16.15 1.63 -14.97
C GLU A 169 16.03 0.57 -13.88
N SER A 170 14.93 0.55 -13.15
CA SER A 170 14.65 -0.44 -12.10
C SER A 170 13.65 -1.49 -12.59
N GLY A 171 13.71 -2.68 -12.01
CA GLY A 171 12.75 -3.75 -12.29
C GLY A 171 11.29 -3.30 -12.04
N VAL A 172 10.36 -3.95 -12.72
CA VAL A 172 8.93 -3.77 -12.51
C VAL A 172 8.55 -4.62 -11.32
N ASP A 173 8.40 -4.00 -10.15
CA ASP A 173 8.03 -4.65 -8.89
C ASP A 173 7.11 -3.75 -8.04
N ILE A 174 6.38 -4.36 -7.12
CA ILE A 174 5.47 -3.64 -6.22
C ILE A 174 6.26 -2.84 -5.17
N LYS A 175 7.43 -3.33 -4.74
CA LYS A 175 8.23 -2.69 -3.69
C LYS A 175 8.68 -1.29 -4.09
N SER A 176 9.08 -1.13 -5.35
CA SER A 176 9.52 0.16 -5.91
C SER A 176 8.36 1.05 -6.39
N ALA A 177 7.12 0.57 -6.36
CA ALA A 177 5.96 1.36 -6.75
C ALA A 177 5.61 2.40 -5.68
N HIS A 178 5.22 3.60 -6.12
CA HIS A 178 4.69 4.65 -5.26
C HIS A 178 3.16 4.52 -5.11
N PRO A 179 2.54 5.09 -4.05
CA PRO A 179 3.10 5.87 -2.95
C PRO A 179 3.92 5.05 -1.94
N PHE A 180 4.76 5.75 -1.16
CA PHE A 180 5.37 5.19 0.03
C PHE A 180 4.71 5.75 1.28
N TRP A 181 4.55 4.91 2.28
CA TRP A 181 4.19 5.34 3.62
C TRP A 181 5.35 6.10 4.26
N GLY A 182 5.05 7.24 4.89
CA GLY A 182 6.04 8.06 5.61
C GLY A 182 6.36 7.47 6.98
N TYR A 183 6.87 6.27 6.98
CA TYR A 183 7.26 5.50 8.14
C TYR A 183 8.16 6.29 9.12
N PRO A 184 7.92 6.26 10.45
CA PRO A 184 6.86 5.54 11.17
C PRO A 184 5.62 6.41 11.51
N PHE A 185 5.36 7.44 10.73
CA PHE A 185 4.28 8.40 11.02
C PHE A 185 2.93 7.90 10.54
N SER A 186 1.92 7.93 11.43
CA SER A 186 0.54 7.65 11.04
C SER A 186 0.05 8.64 9.98
N ASP A 187 -0.69 8.15 8.99
CA ASP A 187 -1.40 8.96 8.00
C ASP A 187 -0.51 9.90 7.15
N VAL A 188 0.75 9.53 6.95
CA VAL A 188 1.67 10.26 6.06
C VAL A 188 2.04 9.38 4.88
N SER A 189 1.87 9.89 3.67
CA SER A 189 2.33 9.23 2.45
C SER A 189 3.00 10.19 1.49
N VAL A 190 3.88 9.67 0.64
CA VAL A 190 4.64 10.47 -0.32
C VAL A 190 4.64 9.80 -1.70
N VAL A 191 4.55 10.62 -2.73
CA VAL A 191 4.79 10.26 -4.12
C VAL A 191 5.93 11.09 -4.68
N HIS A 192 6.75 10.48 -5.54
CA HIS A 192 7.86 11.16 -6.17
C HIS A 192 7.93 10.79 -7.66
N ASN A 193 8.16 11.76 -8.49
CA ASN A 193 8.45 11.57 -9.91
C ASN A 193 9.83 12.16 -10.20
N GLY A 194 10.86 11.31 -10.19
CA GLY A 194 12.25 11.70 -10.38
C GLY A 194 13.20 10.61 -9.91
N GLN A 195 14.50 10.93 -9.94
CA GLN A 195 15.56 10.05 -9.44
C GLN A 195 16.30 10.74 -8.29
N LEU A 196 16.63 9.97 -7.25
CA LEU A 196 17.54 10.41 -6.21
C LEU A 196 18.97 10.24 -6.71
N THR A 197 19.68 11.33 -6.95
CA THR A 197 21.05 11.31 -7.49
C THR A 197 22.04 10.56 -6.59
N ASN A 198 21.77 10.49 -5.28
CA ASN A 198 22.60 9.81 -4.29
C ASN A 198 21.99 8.51 -3.77
N TYR A 199 21.12 7.86 -4.55
CA TYR A 199 20.37 6.69 -4.11
C TYR A 199 21.28 5.60 -3.50
N TRP A 200 22.37 5.24 -4.18
CA TRP A 200 23.28 4.18 -3.72
C TRP A 200 24.06 4.54 -2.44
N ASN A 201 24.28 5.84 -2.19
CA ASN A 201 24.96 6.29 -0.97
C ASN A 201 24.00 6.36 0.24
N ASN A 202 22.69 6.43 0.00
CA ASN A 202 21.67 6.57 1.03
C ASN A 202 20.94 5.24 1.34
N ARG A 203 21.23 4.18 0.59
CA ARG A 203 20.68 2.83 0.78
C ARG A 203 21.61 2.01 1.67
#